data_c06dad4b550d81a7a241879bf829e538
#
_entry.id   c06dad4b550d81a7a241879bf829e538
#
_cell.length_a   1.000
_cell.length_b   1.000
_cell.length_c   1.000
_cell.angle_alpha   90.00
_cell.angle_beta   90.00
_cell.angle_gamma   90.00
#
_symmetry.space_group_name_H-M   'P 1'
#
loop_
_entity.id
_entity.type
_entity.pdbx_description
1 polymer ?
#
loop_
_entity_poly.entity_id
_entity_poly.type
_entity_poly.pdbx_seq_one_letter_code
_entity_poly.pdbx_strand_id
1 'polypeptide(L)'
;MMKRTTFSVVFFCKKTKLTKKGTAPIYARITTSGRSTEIYTQCRIEPEHWNQRLERCMLRDPVSTQINGILATYRTNILAAYDSLIKEGKTPDCFAIKHRLEHAAASSRMFLVEFSKYCDKRQREVGVRITQLTANKYHRLLRYMTEYTREQYRKDDLPLDAIDYAYIDGLNTFMQTAHNCKNNGAVNLLCLSLIHI
;
A
#
# COMPACT_ATOMS: atom_id res chain seq x y z
N MET A 1 31.92 -21.69 10.94
CA MET A 1 31.99 -20.34 11.47
C MET A 1 30.71 -19.60 11.10
N MET A 2 29.75 -19.42 12.01
CA MET A 2 28.50 -18.71 11.72
C MET A 2 28.83 -17.23 11.48
N LYS A 3 28.57 -16.73 10.25
CA LYS A 3 28.62 -15.30 9.96
C LYS A 3 27.58 -14.60 10.85
N ARG A 4 28.05 -13.74 11.76
CA ARG A 4 27.15 -12.85 12.55
C ARG A 4 26.37 -11.99 11.55
N THR A 5 25.11 -12.29 11.39
CA THR A 5 24.17 -11.46 10.61
C THR A 5 23.87 -10.22 11.46
N THR A 6 24.43 -9.10 11.07
CA THR A 6 24.07 -7.81 11.71
C THR A 6 22.73 -7.37 11.17
N PHE A 7 21.75 -7.20 12.07
CA PHE A 7 20.45 -6.63 11.74
C PHE A 7 20.24 -5.35 12.55
N SER A 8 19.86 -4.28 11.86
CA SER A 8 19.54 -3.00 12.52
C SER A 8 18.41 -2.27 11.77
N VAL A 9 17.62 -1.54 12.55
CA VAL A 9 16.54 -0.67 12.06
C VAL A 9 16.74 0.72 12.66
N VAL A 10 16.92 1.72 11.82
CA VAL A 10 17.16 3.12 12.22
C VAL A 10 16.16 4.02 11.54
N PHE A 11 15.45 4.86 12.30
CA PHE A 11 14.61 5.93 11.75
C PHE A 11 15.40 7.22 11.61
N PHE A 12 15.19 7.92 10.50
CA PHE A 12 15.86 9.18 10.25
C PHE A 12 15.00 10.14 9.45
N CYS A 13 15.16 11.42 9.71
CA CYS A 13 14.52 12.49 8.94
C CYS A 13 15.40 12.85 7.74
N LYS A 14 14.86 12.68 6.51
CA LYS A 14 15.60 12.91 5.26
C LYS A 14 15.54 14.39 4.86
N LYS A 15 16.43 15.20 5.43
CA LYS A 15 16.51 16.66 5.25
C LYS A 15 16.70 17.09 3.78
N THR A 16 17.25 16.22 2.92
CA THR A 16 17.41 16.48 1.47
C THR A 16 16.09 16.53 0.71
N LYS A 17 14.97 16.07 1.32
CA LYS A 17 13.62 16.09 0.73
C LYS A 17 12.68 17.05 1.49
N LEU A 18 13.18 18.22 1.86
CA LEU A 18 12.40 19.26 2.52
C LEU A 18 11.31 19.79 1.55
N THR A 19 10.09 19.95 2.06
CA THR A 19 9.01 20.59 1.31
C THR A 19 9.07 22.11 1.43
N LYS A 20 8.34 22.81 0.57
CA LYS A 20 8.14 24.28 0.67
C LYS A 20 7.52 24.70 2.03
N LYS A 21 6.87 23.76 2.75
CA LYS A 21 6.28 23.98 4.09
C LYS A 21 7.26 23.69 5.23
N GLY A 22 8.55 23.47 4.95
CA GLY A 22 9.56 23.22 5.99
C GLY A 22 9.58 21.80 6.58
N THR A 23 8.74 20.87 6.08
CA THR A 23 8.70 19.50 6.60
C THR A 23 9.52 18.53 5.77
N ALA A 24 10.18 17.58 6.40
CA ALA A 24 10.95 16.51 5.77
C ALA A 24 10.36 15.13 6.09
N PRO A 25 10.47 14.16 5.16
CA PRO A 25 9.95 12.81 5.36
C PRO A 25 10.83 11.99 6.31
N ILE A 26 10.19 11.12 7.09
CA ILE A 26 10.86 10.15 7.95
C ILE A 26 10.95 8.81 7.20
N TYR A 27 12.14 8.21 7.21
CA TYR A 27 12.42 6.90 6.63
C TYR A 27 12.90 5.93 7.70
N ALA A 28 12.55 4.65 7.54
CA ALA A 28 13.17 3.54 8.24
C ALA A 28 14.26 2.95 7.34
N ARG A 29 15.50 2.88 7.83
CA ARG A 29 16.61 2.17 7.18
C ARG A 29 16.75 0.82 7.83
N ILE A 30 16.64 -0.23 7.04
CA ILE A 30 16.86 -1.62 7.43
C ILE A 30 18.21 -2.05 6.90
N THR A 31 19.09 -2.50 7.77
CA THR A 31 20.41 -3.01 7.39
C THR A 31 20.54 -4.46 7.80
N THR A 32 20.97 -5.32 6.87
CA THR A 32 21.27 -6.73 7.10
C THR A 32 22.58 -7.09 6.41
N SER A 33 23.52 -7.68 7.14
CA SER A 33 24.80 -8.17 6.58
C SER A 33 25.51 -7.18 5.65
N GLY A 34 25.53 -5.89 5.99
CA GLY A 34 26.18 -4.82 5.23
C GLY A 34 25.37 -4.25 4.07
N ARG A 35 24.21 -4.79 3.75
CA ARG A 35 23.26 -4.22 2.77
C ARG A 35 22.18 -3.43 3.48
N SER A 36 21.69 -2.36 2.86
CA SER A 36 20.61 -1.54 3.44
C SER A 36 19.55 -1.18 2.43
N THR A 37 18.31 -1.04 2.91
CA THR A 37 17.17 -0.48 2.15
C THR A 37 16.43 0.53 2.98
N GLU A 38 15.70 1.43 2.33
CA GLU A 38 14.92 2.49 2.99
C GLU A 38 13.43 2.31 2.69
N ILE A 39 12.62 2.49 3.71
CA ILE A 39 11.15 2.48 3.62
C ILE A 39 10.64 3.84 4.08
N TYR A 40 9.79 4.47 3.26
CA TYR A 40 9.11 5.69 3.65
C TYR A 40 7.97 5.38 4.64
N THR A 41 7.99 6.02 5.80
CA THR A 41 7.00 5.78 6.87
C THR A 41 5.67 6.53 6.67
N GLN A 42 5.55 7.28 5.58
CA GLN A 42 4.44 8.20 5.29
C GLN A 42 4.30 9.35 6.30
N CYS A 43 5.22 9.46 7.25
CA CYS A 43 5.28 10.55 8.21
C CYS A 43 6.24 11.65 7.73
N ARG A 44 5.90 12.89 8.09
CA ARG A 44 6.72 14.07 7.84
C ARG A 44 6.79 14.91 9.11
N ILE A 45 7.92 15.56 9.32
CA ILE A 45 8.15 16.42 10.50
C ILE A 45 9.09 17.58 10.13
N GLU A 46 9.00 18.66 10.85
CA GLU A 46 10.02 19.71 10.80
C GLU A 46 11.32 19.17 11.40
N PRO A 47 12.46 19.28 10.68
CA PRO A 47 13.73 18.68 11.12
C PRO A 47 14.21 19.10 12.51
N GLU A 48 13.80 20.28 12.98
CA GLU A 48 14.13 20.81 14.31
C GLU A 48 13.45 20.03 15.44
N HIS A 49 12.28 19.47 15.16
CA HIS A 49 11.51 18.66 16.13
C HIS A 49 11.87 17.18 16.12
N TRP A 50 12.86 16.77 15.29
CA TRP A 50 13.35 15.40 15.20
C TRP A 50 14.61 15.18 16.00
N ASN A 51 14.58 14.24 16.94
CA ASN A 51 15.80 13.79 17.65
C ASN A 51 16.34 12.51 17.00
N GLN A 52 17.46 12.64 16.31
CA GLN A 52 18.08 11.51 15.60
C GLN A 52 18.63 10.45 16.55
N ARG A 53 19.13 10.82 17.73
CA ARG A 53 19.68 9.86 18.70
C ARG A 53 18.58 9.00 19.33
N LEU A 54 17.42 9.59 19.60
CA LEU A 54 16.26 8.90 20.17
C LEU A 54 15.34 8.34 19.10
N GLU A 55 15.56 8.66 17.83
CA GLU A 55 14.75 8.25 16.67
C GLU A 55 13.26 8.57 16.86
N ARG A 56 12.95 9.77 17.39
CA ARG A 56 11.58 10.19 17.73
C ARG A 56 11.36 11.68 17.61
N CYS A 57 10.10 12.06 17.49
CA CYS A 57 9.65 13.44 17.59
C CYS A 57 9.71 13.88 19.07
N MET A 58 10.20 15.10 19.30
CA MET A 58 10.42 15.63 20.65
C MET A 58 9.25 16.48 21.18
N LEU A 59 8.41 17.00 20.32
CA LEU A 59 7.25 17.78 20.76
C LEU A 59 6.23 16.90 21.48
N ARG A 60 5.57 17.50 22.49
CA ARG A 60 4.49 16.86 23.27
C ARG A 60 3.11 17.27 22.74
N ASP A 61 2.93 17.24 21.43
CA ASP A 61 1.67 17.52 20.77
C ASP A 61 1.02 16.22 20.25
N PRO A 62 -0.29 16.23 19.93
CA PRO A 62 -0.99 15.06 19.42
C PRO A 62 -0.39 14.49 18.13
N VAL A 63 0.12 15.36 17.23
CA VAL A 63 0.70 14.95 15.95
C VAL A 63 2.02 14.21 16.17
N SER A 64 2.92 14.75 16.99
CA SER A 64 4.19 14.10 17.34
C SER A 64 3.96 12.76 18.07
N THR A 65 2.95 12.69 18.94
CA THR A 65 2.57 11.46 19.64
C THR A 65 2.08 10.43 18.64
N GLN A 66 1.24 10.81 17.68
CA GLN A 66 0.76 9.93 16.62
C GLN A 66 1.92 9.44 15.73
N ILE A 67 2.83 10.33 15.31
CA ILE A 67 4.01 9.96 14.52
C ILE A 67 4.84 8.94 15.28
N ASN A 68 5.15 9.18 16.57
CA ASN A 68 5.92 8.25 17.39
C ASN A 68 5.23 6.87 17.51
N GLY A 69 3.90 6.82 17.62
CA GLY A 69 3.12 5.58 17.58
C GLY A 69 3.24 4.83 16.25
N ILE A 70 3.17 5.55 15.13
CA ILE A 70 3.36 4.97 13.80
C ILE A 70 4.77 4.38 13.65
N LEU A 71 5.81 5.10 14.08
CA LEU A 71 7.19 4.61 14.03
C LEU A 71 7.39 3.35 14.90
N ALA A 72 6.77 3.29 16.07
CA ALA A 72 6.79 2.09 16.92
C ALA A 72 6.14 0.89 16.20
N THR A 73 4.99 1.09 15.54
CA THR A 73 4.31 0.07 14.75
C THR A 73 5.20 -0.41 13.58
N TYR A 74 5.84 0.52 12.85
CA TYR A 74 6.80 0.14 11.79
C TYR A 74 7.94 -0.71 12.33
N ARG A 75 8.51 -0.37 13.49
CA ARG A 75 9.58 -1.15 14.14
C ARG A 75 9.11 -2.56 14.46
N THR A 76 7.95 -2.70 15.07
CA THR A 76 7.35 -4.01 15.39
C THR A 76 7.13 -4.86 14.14
N ASN A 77 6.57 -4.28 13.09
CA ASN A 77 6.30 -4.99 11.84
C ASN A 77 7.60 -5.42 11.13
N ILE A 78 8.65 -4.58 11.15
CA ILE A 78 9.96 -4.92 10.57
C ILE A 78 10.59 -6.10 11.34
N LEU A 79 10.53 -6.08 12.68
CA LEU A 79 11.02 -7.18 13.52
C LEU A 79 10.24 -8.47 13.26
N ALA A 80 8.91 -8.40 13.20
CA ALA A 80 8.07 -9.55 12.88
C ALA A 80 8.36 -10.16 11.51
N ALA A 81 8.59 -9.32 10.49
CA ALA A 81 8.98 -9.76 9.16
C ALA A 81 10.35 -10.44 9.15
N TYR A 82 11.32 -9.91 9.90
CA TYR A 82 12.63 -10.52 10.09
C TYR A 82 12.53 -11.90 10.77
N ASP A 83 11.81 -11.99 11.89
CA ASP A 83 11.62 -13.24 12.64
C ASP A 83 10.89 -14.29 11.81
N SER A 84 9.92 -13.90 11.00
CA SER A 84 9.19 -14.85 10.16
C SER A 84 10.07 -15.45 9.05
N LEU A 85 11.02 -14.66 8.48
CA LEU A 85 11.99 -15.16 7.52
C LEU A 85 12.93 -16.19 8.14
N ILE A 86 13.38 -15.95 9.39
CA ILE A 86 14.20 -16.91 10.13
C ILE A 86 13.43 -18.22 10.38
N LYS A 87 12.17 -18.11 10.83
CA LYS A 87 11.32 -19.30 11.08
C LYS A 87 11.08 -20.15 9.84
N GLU A 88 11.06 -19.51 8.65
CA GLU A 88 10.96 -20.19 7.36
C GLU A 88 12.31 -20.76 6.86
N GLY A 89 13.38 -20.64 7.63
CA GLY A 89 14.72 -21.07 7.22
C GLY A 89 15.35 -20.24 6.11
N LYS A 90 14.78 -19.06 5.79
CA LYS A 90 15.29 -18.14 4.79
C LYS A 90 16.31 -17.18 5.40
N THR A 91 17.32 -16.81 4.63
CA THR A 91 18.27 -15.76 5.05
C THR A 91 17.55 -14.41 5.05
N PRO A 92 17.43 -13.70 6.19
CA PRO A 92 16.75 -12.41 6.24
C PRO A 92 17.60 -11.33 5.57
N ASP A 93 17.34 -11.07 4.30
CA ASP A 93 17.89 -9.93 3.55
C ASP A 93 16.99 -8.70 3.70
N CYS A 94 17.58 -7.50 3.69
CA CYS A 94 16.83 -6.25 3.86
C CYS A 94 15.77 -6.03 2.77
N PHE A 95 16.00 -6.51 1.55
CA PHE A 95 15.02 -6.45 0.47
C PHE A 95 13.88 -7.45 0.67
N ALA A 96 14.16 -8.66 1.17
CA ALA A 96 13.13 -9.65 1.50
C ALA A 96 12.23 -9.16 2.65
N ILE A 97 12.80 -8.50 3.66
CA ILE A 97 12.05 -7.88 4.75
C ILE A 97 11.13 -6.78 4.20
N LYS A 98 11.67 -5.88 3.37
CA LYS A 98 10.88 -4.82 2.74
C LYS A 98 9.74 -5.37 1.90
N HIS A 99 10.00 -6.34 1.05
CA HIS A 99 9.00 -7.00 0.20
C HIS A 99 7.88 -7.61 1.06
N ARG A 100 8.22 -8.30 2.16
CA ARG A 100 7.24 -8.89 3.08
C ARG A 100 6.35 -7.84 3.75
N LEU A 101 6.92 -6.69 4.14
CA LEU A 101 6.16 -5.57 4.70
C LEU A 101 5.21 -4.95 3.68
N GLU A 102 5.65 -4.79 2.44
CA GLU A 102 4.82 -4.27 1.35
C GLU A 102 3.68 -5.23 1.02
N HIS A 103 3.93 -6.54 0.99
CA HIS A 103 2.88 -7.56 0.81
C HIS A 103 1.91 -7.61 1.99
N ALA A 104 2.41 -7.58 3.23
CA ALA A 104 1.54 -7.56 4.41
C ALA A 104 0.64 -6.32 4.42
N ALA A 105 1.17 -5.16 4.01
CA ALA A 105 0.38 -3.93 3.87
C ALA A 105 -0.64 -4.02 2.71
N ALA A 106 -0.33 -4.72 1.62
CA ALA A 106 -1.24 -4.97 0.52
C ALA A 106 -2.34 -5.97 0.93
N SER A 107 -1.99 -7.08 1.58
CA SER A 107 -2.93 -8.08 2.09
C SER A 107 -3.91 -7.53 3.14
N SER A 108 -3.52 -6.46 3.85
CA SER A 108 -4.41 -5.80 4.81
C SER A 108 -5.45 -4.88 4.15
N ARG A 109 -5.28 -4.53 2.87
CA ARG A 109 -6.21 -3.69 2.11
C ARG A 109 -7.12 -4.56 1.25
N MET A 110 -8.41 -4.35 1.41
CA MET A 110 -9.43 -5.08 0.66
C MET A 110 -9.71 -4.35 -0.65
N PHE A 111 -9.70 -5.08 -1.75
CA PHE A 111 -9.73 -4.55 -3.11
C PHE A 111 -11.00 -3.76 -3.43
N LEU A 112 -12.18 -4.33 -3.16
CA LEU A 112 -13.46 -3.66 -3.46
C LEU A 112 -13.68 -2.44 -2.57
N VAL A 113 -13.24 -2.51 -1.30
CA VAL A 113 -13.30 -1.37 -0.37
C VAL A 113 -12.43 -0.21 -0.89
N GLU A 114 -11.19 -0.48 -1.33
CA GLU A 114 -10.32 0.56 -1.87
C GLU A 114 -10.85 1.13 -3.20
N PHE A 115 -11.38 0.27 -4.07
CA PHE A 115 -11.98 0.72 -5.32
C PHE A 115 -13.27 1.52 -5.10
N SER A 116 -14.09 1.16 -4.09
CA SER A 116 -15.25 1.96 -3.69
C SER A 116 -14.87 3.37 -3.26
N LYS A 117 -13.87 3.51 -2.38
CA LYS A 117 -13.33 4.82 -1.98
C LYS A 117 -12.86 5.65 -3.19
N TYR A 118 -12.28 4.97 -4.18
CA TYR A 118 -11.86 5.61 -5.42
C TYR A 118 -13.08 6.10 -6.23
N CYS A 119 -14.14 5.29 -6.36
CA CYS A 119 -15.39 5.68 -7.02
C CYS A 119 -16.01 6.93 -6.35
N ASP A 120 -16.06 6.96 -5.02
CA ASP A 120 -16.58 8.10 -4.26
C ASP A 120 -15.76 9.38 -4.49
N LYS A 121 -14.42 9.23 -4.57
CA LYS A 121 -13.54 10.34 -4.92
C LYS A 121 -13.85 10.87 -6.33
N ARG A 122 -14.02 9.98 -7.31
CA ARG A 122 -14.37 10.35 -8.70
C ARG A 122 -15.74 11.00 -8.78
N GLN A 123 -16.72 10.52 -8.01
CA GLN A 123 -18.05 11.14 -7.95
C GLN A 123 -17.99 12.62 -7.51
N ARG A 124 -17.10 12.96 -6.59
CA ARG A 124 -16.91 14.37 -6.14
C ARG A 124 -16.24 15.26 -7.20
N GLU A 125 -15.58 14.67 -8.19
CA GLU A 125 -14.90 15.39 -9.28
C GLU A 125 -15.83 15.63 -10.49
N VAL A 126 -17.08 15.19 -10.44
CA VAL A 126 -18.07 15.41 -11.50
C VAL A 126 -18.35 16.90 -11.68
N GLY A 127 -18.39 17.34 -12.94
CA GLY A 127 -18.55 18.74 -13.29
C GLY A 127 -17.25 19.57 -13.27
N VAL A 128 -16.17 19.05 -12.69
CA VAL A 128 -14.86 19.72 -12.66
C VAL A 128 -13.83 19.01 -13.53
N ARG A 129 -13.67 17.69 -13.37
CA ARG A 129 -12.66 16.88 -14.07
C ARG A 129 -13.24 15.76 -14.92
N ILE A 130 -14.41 15.25 -14.56
CA ILE A 130 -15.07 14.15 -15.25
C ILE A 130 -16.54 14.46 -15.45
N THR A 131 -17.16 13.75 -16.40
CA THR A 131 -18.62 13.80 -16.61
C THR A 131 -19.33 12.78 -15.72
N GLN A 132 -20.63 12.99 -15.47
CA GLN A 132 -21.47 12.02 -14.76
C GLN A 132 -21.47 10.65 -15.46
N LEU A 133 -21.42 10.60 -16.79
CA LEU A 133 -21.32 9.36 -17.56
C LEU A 133 -20.02 8.58 -17.20
N THR A 134 -18.93 9.29 -16.98
CA THR A 134 -17.66 8.66 -16.57
C THR A 134 -17.74 8.13 -15.13
N ALA A 135 -18.32 8.89 -14.19
CA ALA A 135 -18.55 8.42 -12.83
C ALA A 135 -19.44 7.16 -12.79
N ASN A 136 -20.51 7.13 -13.60
CA ASN A 136 -21.38 5.98 -13.71
C ASN A 136 -20.66 4.72 -14.26
N LYS A 137 -19.63 4.87 -15.09
CA LYS A 137 -18.79 3.75 -15.54
C LYS A 137 -17.98 3.14 -14.38
N TYR A 138 -17.43 3.96 -13.49
CA TYR A 138 -16.72 3.46 -12.30
C TYR A 138 -17.64 2.67 -11.37
N HIS A 139 -18.83 3.18 -11.07
CA HIS A 139 -19.82 2.47 -10.24
C HIS A 139 -20.31 1.19 -10.90
N ARG A 140 -20.49 1.18 -12.21
CA ARG A 140 -20.85 -0.04 -12.95
C ARG A 140 -19.75 -1.10 -12.83
N LEU A 141 -18.49 -0.70 -12.98
CA LEU A 141 -17.36 -1.61 -12.84
C LEU A 141 -17.26 -2.18 -11.42
N LEU A 142 -17.44 -1.35 -10.39
CA LEU A 142 -17.46 -1.79 -8.98
C LEU A 142 -18.54 -2.86 -8.77
N ARG A 143 -19.75 -2.67 -9.35
CA ARG A 143 -20.80 -3.68 -9.27
C ARG A 143 -20.39 -4.99 -9.93
N TYR A 144 -19.83 -4.97 -11.13
CA TYR A 144 -19.38 -6.18 -11.82
C TYR A 144 -18.26 -6.90 -11.06
N MET A 145 -17.30 -6.16 -10.50
CA MET A 145 -16.26 -6.71 -9.64
C MET A 145 -16.85 -7.40 -8.41
N THR A 146 -17.85 -6.78 -7.76
CA THR A 146 -18.51 -7.35 -6.58
C THR A 146 -19.25 -8.63 -6.92
N GLU A 147 -20.02 -8.64 -7.99
CA GLU A 147 -20.75 -9.82 -8.48
C GLU A 147 -19.78 -10.94 -8.83
N TYR A 148 -18.74 -10.67 -9.61
CA TYR A 148 -17.71 -11.63 -10.01
C TYR A 148 -16.97 -12.23 -8.79
N THR A 149 -16.57 -11.39 -7.84
CA THR A 149 -15.88 -11.84 -6.64
C THR A 149 -16.74 -12.80 -5.81
N ARG A 150 -18.03 -12.50 -5.67
CA ARG A 150 -18.98 -13.37 -4.97
C ARG A 150 -19.23 -14.69 -5.69
N GLU A 151 -19.40 -14.66 -6.99
CA GLU A 151 -19.69 -15.86 -7.76
C GLU A 151 -18.47 -16.79 -7.88
N GLN A 152 -17.32 -16.24 -8.24
CA GLN A 152 -16.12 -17.02 -8.53
C GLN A 152 -15.35 -17.42 -7.28
N TYR A 153 -15.21 -16.51 -6.31
CA TYR A 153 -14.38 -16.72 -5.12
C TYR A 153 -15.18 -17.01 -3.85
N ARG A 154 -16.50 -16.90 -3.88
CA ARG A 154 -17.38 -17.10 -2.72
C ARG A 154 -17.01 -16.21 -1.53
N LYS A 155 -16.55 -15.00 -1.80
CA LYS A 155 -16.12 -14.00 -0.83
C LYS A 155 -16.76 -12.66 -1.14
N ASP A 156 -16.96 -11.84 -0.10
CA ASP A 156 -17.49 -10.47 -0.28
C ASP A 156 -16.43 -9.50 -0.79
N ASP A 157 -15.14 -9.77 -0.53
CA ASP A 157 -14.00 -8.99 -1.02
C ASP A 157 -12.72 -9.86 -1.01
N LEU A 158 -11.69 -9.39 -1.70
CA LEU A 158 -10.38 -10.02 -1.78
C LEU A 158 -9.29 -9.06 -1.30
N PRO A 159 -8.20 -9.58 -0.68
CA PRO A 159 -7.02 -8.79 -0.43
C PRO A 159 -6.44 -8.25 -1.75
N LEU A 160 -5.87 -7.04 -1.70
CA LEU A 160 -5.34 -6.38 -2.90
C LEU A 160 -4.22 -7.17 -3.60
N ASP A 161 -3.43 -7.92 -2.85
CA ASP A 161 -2.36 -8.79 -3.37
C ASP A 161 -2.86 -10.10 -4.00
N ALA A 162 -4.13 -10.43 -3.81
CA ALA A 162 -4.78 -11.56 -4.48
C ALA A 162 -5.33 -11.21 -5.87
N ILE A 163 -5.25 -9.95 -6.28
CA ILE A 163 -5.70 -9.49 -7.59
C ILE A 163 -4.56 -9.65 -8.59
N ASP A 164 -4.60 -10.73 -9.32
CA ASP A 164 -3.63 -11.10 -10.33
C ASP A 164 -4.20 -11.02 -11.76
N TYR A 165 -3.40 -11.44 -12.74
CA TYR A 165 -3.83 -11.50 -14.14
C TYR A 165 -5.04 -12.42 -14.32
N ALA A 166 -5.10 -13.55 -13.59
CA ALA A 166 -6.21 -14.51 -13.72
C ALA A 166 -7.53 -13.89 -13.22
N TYR A 167 -7.49 -13.07 -12.17
CA TYR A 167 -8.66 -12.32 -11.72
C TYR A 167 -9.15 -11.35 -12.81
N ILE A 168 -8.26 -10.60 -13.43
CA ILE A 168 -8.61 -9.59 -14.44
C ILE A 168 -9.17 -10.24 -15.72
N ASP A 169 -8.55 -11.32 -16.18
CA ASP A 169 -9.00 -12.08 -17.35
C ASP A 169 -10.37 -12.75 -17.10
N GLY A 170 -10.55 -13.35 -15.92
CA GLY A 170 -11.82 -13.92 -15.51
C GLY A 170 -12.94 -12.86 -15.40
N LEU A 171 -12.64 -11.68 -14.82
CA LEU A 171 -13.57 -10.56 -14.77
C LEU A 171 -13.96 -10.07 -16.17
N ASN A 172 -12.99 -9.99 -17.09
CA ASN A 172 -13.26 -9.63 -18.49
C ASN A 172 -14.24 -10.61 -19.15
N THR A 173 -14.00 -11.92 -18.99
CA THR A 173 -14.87 -12.98 -19.48
C THR A 173 -16.26 -12.90 -18.85
N PHE A 174 -16.33 -12.71 -17.52
CA PHE A 174 -17.59 -12.55 -16.80
C PHE A 174 -18.43 -11.35 -17.31
N MET A 175 -17.79 -10.19 -17.53
CA MET A 175 -18.49 -9.03 -18.09
C MET A 175 -19.07 -9.30 -19.49
N GLN A 176 -18.39 -10.10 -20.30
CA GLN A 176 -18.87 -10.44 -21.66
C GLN A 176 -20.00 -11.48 -21.62
N THR A 177 -19.89 -12.48 -20.78
CA THR A 177 -20.85 -13.61 -20.71
C THR A 177 -22.09 -13.27 -19.88
N ALA A 178 -21.92 -12.76 -18.67
CA ALA A 178 -23.04 -12.49 -17.76
C ALA A 178 -23.73 -11.14 -18.04
N HIS A 179 -22.99 -10.13 -18.53
CA HIS A 179 -23.52 -8.78 -18.73
C HIS A 179 -23.58 -8.37 -20.22
N ASN A 180 -23.30 -9.27 -21.14
CA ASN A 180 -23.33 -9.01 -22.60
C ASN A 180 -22.47 -7.77 -23.00
N CYS A 181 -21.40 -7.50 -22.27
CA CYS A 181 -20.49 -6.42 -22.62
C CYS A 181 -19.75 -6.78 -23.92
N LYS A 182 -19.77 -5.91 -24.92
CA LYS A 182 -18.91 -6.08 -26.09
C LYS A 182 -17.43 -5.95 -25.64
N ASN A 183 -16.52 -6.67 -26.32
CA ASN A 183 -15.10 -6.70 -25.98
C ASN A 183 -14.50 -5.30 -25.73
N ASN A 184 -14.69 -4.36 -26.63
CA ASN A 184 -14.19 -2.99 -26.46
C ASN A 184 -14.81 -2.27 -25.24
N GLY A 185 -16.07 -2.58 -24.90
CA GLY A 185 -16.73 -2.04 -23.71
C GLY A 185 -16.13 -2.58 -22.40
N ALA A 186 -15.86 -3.88 -22.34
CA ALA A 186 -15.24 -4.54 -21.20
C ALA A 186 -13.80 -4.04 -21.01
N VAL A 187 -12.99 -4.02 -22.07
CA VAL A 187 -11.61 -3.50 -22.03
C VAL A 187 -11.56 -2.04 -21.56
N ASN A 188 -12.44 -1.18 -22.09
CA ASN A 188 -12.51 0.22 -21.67
C ASN A 188 -12.86 0.38 -20.18
N LEU A 189 -13.72 -0.48 -19.63
CA LEU A 189 -14.03 -0.49 -18.20
C LEU A 189 -12.82 -0.95 -17.37
N LEU A 190 -12.12 -2.00 -17.80
CA LEU A 190 -10.91 -2.50 -17.12
C LEU A 190 -9.78 -1.48 -17.14
N CYS A 191 -9.56 -0.79 -18.25
CA CYS A 191 -8.55 0.28 -18.33
C CYS A 191 -8.80 1.40 -17.30
N LEU A 192 -10.05 1.70 -16.94
CA LEU A 192 -10.37 2.67 -15.91
C LEU A 192 -9.90 2.21 -14.51
N SER A 193 -9.85 0.91 -14.23
CA SER A 193 -9.39 0.37 -12.94
C SER A 193 -7.88 0.22 -12.87
N LEU A 194 -7.24 -0.28 -13.94
CA LEU A 194 -5.81 -0.63 -13.94
C LEU A 194 -4.87 0.58 -13.93
N ILE A 195 -5.32 1.74 -14.42
CA ILE A 195 -4.51 2.98 -14.44
C ILE A 195 -4.38 3.59 -13.03
N HIS A 196 -5.17 3.15 -12.04
CA HIS A 196 -5.34 3.87 -10.77
C HIS A 196 -5.19 2.99 -9.52
N ILE A 197 -4.88 1.71 -9.66
CA ILE A 197 -4.52 0.77 -8.60
C ILE A 197 -3.01 0.52 -8.64
#